data_2d43eb3f6234ad9205701d4a43828314
#
_entry.id   2d43eb3f6234ad9205701d4a43828314
#
_cell.length_a   1.000
_cell.length_b   1.000
_cell.length_c   1.000
_cell.angle_alpha   90.00
_cell.angle_beta   90.00
_cell.angle_gamma   90.00
#
_symmetry.space_group_name_H-M   'P 1'
#
loop_
_entity.id
_entity.type
_entity.pdbx_description
1 polymer ?
#
loop_
_entity_poly.entity_id
_entity_poly.type
_entity_poly.pdbx_seq_one_letter_code
_entity_poly.pdbx_strand_id
1 'polypeptide(L)'
;MHRLFKLISVFLIIFVTGCSSDKSPPSYKPGGIVISYSTDEDLNSYDDSPHSVMLAVYQLNNINGFHQLAKDVSGTQKLLSLNKFDSSVLGVDSIFVNADESGTIKFDRLENAEWVGIVAGYYDLSAGQVTKEFQIPANSNKILKVNLVLSPDSLQEVPAK
;
A
#
# COMPACT_ATOMS: atom_id res chain seq x y z
N MET A 1 -37.75 36.42 37.49
CA MET A 1 -37.37 36.09 36.11
C MET A 1 -35.88 36.25 35.82
N HIS A 2 -35.15 37.16 36.46
CA HIS A 2 -33.68 37.34 36.14
C HIS A 2 -32.74 36.28 36.74
N ARG A 3 -33.17 35.47 37.67
CA ARG A 3 -32.31 34.43 38.28
C ARG A 3 -32.35 33.11 37.47
N LEU A 4 -33.40 32.86 36.71
CA LEU A 4 -33.54 31.66 35.88
C LEU A 4 -32.70 31.75 34.61
N PHE A 5 -32.52 32.97 34.07
CA PHE A 5 -31.71 33.23 32.85
C PHE A 5 -30.21 33.07 33.08
N LYS A 6 -29.71 33.28 34.32
CA LYS A 6 -28.30 33.12 34.66
C LYS A 6 -27.89 31.64 34.81
N LEU A 7 -28.80 30.74 35.14
CA LEU A 7 -28.54 29.32 35.26
C LEU A 7 -28.48 28.60 33.90
N ILE A 8 -29.23 29.10 32.91
CA ILE A 8 -29.22 28.53 31.54
C ILE A 8 -27.94 28.90 30.78
N SER A 9 -27.32 30.06 31.10
CA SER A 9 -26.09 30.52 30.42
C SER A 9 -24.84 29.78 30.85
N VAL A 10 -24.81 29.09 32.02
CA VAL A 10 -23.68 28.35 32.53
C VAL A 10 -23.65 26.91 32.01
N PHE A 11 -24.77 26.36 31.51
CA PHE A 11 -24.88 24.98 31.06
C PHE A 11 -24.49 24.77 29.59
N LEU A 12 -24.20 25.84 28.81
CA LEU A 12 -23.93 25.76 27.38
C LEU A 12 -22.44 25.77 27.00
N ILE A 13 -21.52 25.69 27.99
CA ILE A 13 -20.06 25.80 27.72
C ILE A 13 -19.29 24.47 27.82
N ILE A 14 -19.96 23.31 28.01
CA ILE A 14 -19.26 22.05 28.30
C ILE A 14 -19.32 21.02 27.16
N PHE A 15 -19.46 21.40 25.90
CA PHE A 15 -19.42 20.41 24.82
C PHE A 15 -18.51 20.82 23.65
N VAL A 16 -17.25 21.13 23.91
CA VAL A 16 -16.24 21.14 22.84
C VAL A 16 -14.92 20.52 23.35
N THR A 17 -14.97 19.33 23.90
CA THR A 17 -13.78 18.48 23.90
C THR A 17 -13.81 17.63 22.63
N GLY A 18 -13.52 18.27 21.50
CA GLY A 18 -13.15 17.56 20.31
C GLY A 18 -11.83 16.82 20.60
N CYS A 19 -11.89 15.52 20.88
CA CYS A 19 -10.73 14.65 20.77
C CYS A 19 -10.28 14.65 19.31
N SER A 20 -9.49 15.61 18.91
CA SER A 20 -8.57 15.50 17.80
C SER A 20 -7.57 14.40 18.19
N SER A 21 -7.81 13.18 17.75
CA SER A 21 -6.78 12.15 17.79
C SER A 21 -5.73 12.55 16.75
N ASP A 22 -4.76 13.36 17.15
CA ASP A 22 -3.55 13.60 16.39
C ASP A 22 -2.83 12.25 16.24
N LYS A 23 -3.18 11.52 15.18
CA LYS A 23 -2.41 10.35 14.79
C LYS A 23 -1.09 10.87 14.24
N SER A 24 -0.06 10.84 15.06
CA SER A 24 1.29 11.08 14.56
C SER A 24 1.57 10.18 13.36
N PRO A 25 2.15 10.71 12.28
CA PRO A 25 2.48 9.88 11.12
C PRO A 25 3.40 8.73 11.53
N PRO A 26 3.36 7.60 10.81
CA PRO A 26 4.18 6.45 11.11
C PRO A 26 5.67 6.81 11.10
N SER A 27 6.41 6.46 12.17
CA SER A 27 7.85 6.64 12.26
C SER A 27 8.61 5.57 11.48
N TYR A 28 9.89 5.81 11.18
CA TYR A 28 10.79 4.81 10.63
C TYR A 28 10.78 3.52 11.47
N LYS A 29 10.78 2.36 10.79
CA LYS A 29 10.82 1.06 11.48
C LYS A 29 11.57 0.02 10.65
N PRO A 30 12.71 -0.52 11.14
CA PRO A 30 13.39 -1.63 10.49
C PRO A 30 12.46 -2.83 10.34
N GLY A 31 12.41 -3.43 9.14
CA GLY A 31 11.54 -4.56 8.83
C GLY A 31 10.05 -4.28 9.07
N GLY A 32 9.63 -3.03 8.97
CA GLY A 32 8.25 -2.60 9.25
C GLY A 32 7.22 -3.03 8.20
N ILE A 33 7.67 -3.56 7.05
CA ILE A 33 6.85 -4.08 5.96
C ILE A 33 7.33 -5.47 5.63
N VAL A 34 6.44 -6.46 5.63
CA VAL A 34 6.71 -7.86 5.33
C VAL A 34 5.74 -8.31 4.24
N ILE A 35 6.26 -8.72 3.10
CA ILE A 35 5.50 -9.24 1.97
C ILE A 35 5.87 -10.69 1.78
N SER A 36 4.92 -11.61 2.02
CA SER A 36 5.03 -13.02 1.66
C SER A 36 4.35 -13.23 0.32
N TYR A 37 4.94 -14.03 -0.55
CA TYR A 37 4.37 -14.30 -1.87
C TYR A 37 4.49 -15.76 -2.25
N SER A 38 3.60 -16.19 -3.14
CA SER A 38 3.70 -17.41 -3.92
C SER A 38 3.31 -17.12 -5.37
N THR A 39 3.90 -17.85 -6.31
CA THR A 39 3.67 -17.69 -7.74
C THR A 39 3.19 -19.00 -8.34
N ASP A 40 2.35 -18.91 -9.36
CA ASP A 40 1.91 -20.06 -10.12
C ASP A 40 3.02 -20.58 -11.05
N GLU A 41 2.94 -21.85 -11.47
CA GLU A 41 3.92 -22.49 -12.35
C GLU A 41 3.94 -21.88 -13.76
N ASP A 42 2.82 -21.32 -14.19
CA ASP A 42 2.64 -20.66 -15.50
C ASP A 42 2.61 -19.12 -15.38
N LEU A 43 3.26 -18.56 -14.35
CA LEU A 43 3.38 -17.13 -14.11
C LEU A 43 3.80 -16.37 -15.37
N ASN A 44 3.02 -15.31 -15.71
CA ASN A 44 3.35 -14.38 -16.81
C ASN A 44 3.69 -15.09 -18.12
N SER A 45 2.89 -16.13 -18.46
CA SER A 45 3.19 -17.03 -19.55
C SER A 45 2.91 -16.36 -20.91
N TYR A 46 3.90 -16.36 -21.79
CA TYR A 46 3.77 -16.03 -23.20
C TYR A 46 4.75 -16.88 -24.01
N ASP A 47 4.44 -17.16 -25.27
CA ASP A 47 5.19 -18.09 -26.12
C ASP A 47 5.39 -19.47 -25.46
N ASP A 48 4.32 -19.99 -24.83
CA ASP A 48 4.28 -21.28 -24.12
C ASP A 48 5.35 -21.44 -23.02
N SER A 49 5.82 -20.34 -22.46
CA SER A 49 6.85 -20.35 -21.42
C SER A 49 6.52 -19.37 -20.29
N PRO A 50 6.73 -19.75 -19.02
CA PRO A 50 6.57 -18.83 -17.90
C PRO A 50 7.73 -17.83 -17.86
N HIS A 51 7.44 -16.63 -17.38
CA HIS A 51 8.43 -15.55 -17.26
C HIS A 51 8.36 -14.91 -15.88
N SER A 52 9.52 -14.38 -15.46
CA SER A 52 9.60 -13.61 -14.21
C SER A 52 8.74 -12.35 -14.25
N VAL A 53 8.23 -11.97 -13.11
CA VAL A 53 7.48 -10.72 -12.90
C VAL A 53 8.30 -9.78 -12.02
N MET A 54 8.44 -8.53 -12.43
CA MET A 54 8.95 -7.47 -11.57
C MET A 54 7.83 -6.98 -10.64
N LEU A 55 8.07 -7.02 -9.35
CA LEU A 55 7.24 -6.33 -8.37
C LEU A 55 7.91 -5.01 -7.99
N ALA A 56 7.25 -3.89 -8.28
CA ALA A 56 7.65 -2.59 -7.77
C ALA A 56 6.84 -2.28 -6.50
N VAL A 57 7.54 -1.87 -5.45
CA VAL A 57 6.97 -1.61 -4.11
C VAL A 57 7.23 -0.16 -3.76
N TYR A 58 6.18 0.63 -3.70
CA TYR A 58 6.19 2.05 -3.37
C TYR A 58 5.83 2.27 -1.90
N GLN A 59 6.58 3.09 -1.21
CA GLN A 59 6.20 3.63 0.09
C GLN A 59 5.78 5.09 -0.08
N LEU A 60 4.58 5.42 0.41
CA LEU A 60 3.89 6.67 0.09
C LEU A 60 3.35 7.30 1.37
N ASN A 61 3.39 8.64 1.47
CA ASN A 61 2.66 9.37 2.50
C ASN A 61 1.20 9.66 2.10
N ASN A 62 0.86 9.50 0.82
CA ASN A 62 -0.50 9.64 0.29
C ASN A 62 -0.68 8.73 -0.93
N ILE A 63 -1.81 8.00 -0.98
CA ILE A 63 -2.07 6.98 -2.01
C ILE A 63 -2.65 7.56 -3.31
N ASN A 64 -3.18 8.78 -3.31
CA ASN A 64 -3.99 9.30 -4.41
C ASN A 64 -3.28 9.29 -5.77
N GLY A 65 -1.99 9.68 -5.82
CA GLY A 65 -1.20 9.66 -7.04
C GLY A 65 -1.01 8.25 -7.60
N PHE A 66 -0.66 7.30 -6.73
CA PHE A 66 -0.56 5.89 -7.10
C PHE A 66 -1.89 5.34 -7.60
N HIS A 67 -2.97 5.58 -6.84
CA HIS A 67 -4.31 5.15 -7.19
C HIS A 67 -4.77 5.68 -8.57
N GLN A 68 -4.44 6.93 -8.91
CA GLN A 68 -4.75 7.48 -10.22
C GLN A 68 -3.98 6.78 -11.34
N LEU A 69 -2.70 6.51 -11.15
CA LEU A 69 -1.87 5.81 -12.13
C LEU A 69 -2.25 4.34 -12.27
N ALA A 70 -2.72 3.69 -11.21
CA ALA A 70 -3.15 2.29 -11.23
C ALA A 70 -4.44 2.01 -12.02
N LYS A 71 -5.15 3.05 -12.51
CA LYS A 71 -6.45 2.91 -13.18
C LYS A 71 -6.36 2.43 -14.63
N ASP A 72 -5.23 2.63 -15.27
CA ASP A 72 -5.06 2.26 -16.68
C ASP A 72 -3.64 1.76 -16.99
N VAL A 73 -3.49 1.14 -18.15
CA VAL A 73 -2.23 0.55 -18.60
C VAL A 73 -1.11 1.58 -18.69
N SER A 74 -1.39 2.79 -19.20
CA SER A 74 -0.37 3.85 -19.33
C SER A 74 0.14 4.32 -17.98
N GLY A 75 -0.75 4.47 -17.00
CA GLY A 75 -0.39 4.80 -15.63
C GLY A 75 0.39 3.67 -14.96
N THR A 76 -0.02 2.42 -15.15
CA THR A 76 0.69 1.23 -14.66
C THR A 76 2.11 1.16 -15.22
N GLN A 77 2.31 1.44 -16.51
CA GLN A 77 3.65 1.52 -17.12
C GLN A 77 4.53 2.59 -16.48
N LYS A 78 3.95 3.75 -16.08
CA LYS A 78 4.68 4.77 -15.35
C LYS A 78 5.11 4.29 -13.97
N LEU A 79 4.24 3.56 -13.25
CA LEU A 79 4.59 2.93 -11.97
C LEU A 79 5.73 1.91 -12.14
N LEU A 80 5.71 1.12 -13.21
CA LEU A 80 6.77 0.14 -13.49
C LEU A 80 8.11 0.77 -13.89
N SER A 81 8.15 2.06 -14.23
CA SER A 81 9.40 2.78 -14.50
C SER A 81 10.22 3.11 -13.26
N LEU A 82 9.73 2.79 -12.05
CA LEU A 82 10.39 2.98 -10.75
C LEU A 82 10.75 4.44 -10.43
N ASN A 83 10.08 5.40 -11.04
CA ASN A 83 10.33 6.81 -10.81
C ASN A 83 9.40 7.38 -9.72
N LYS A 84 9.85 8.43 -9.05
CA LYS A 84 8.98 9.26 -8.24
C LYS A 84 8.05 10.04 -9.17
N PHE A 85 6.77 9.70 -9.18
CA PHE A 85 5.78 10.35 -10.04
C PHE A 85 5.25 11.66 -9.43
N ASP A 86 5.34 11.82 -8.10
CA ASP A 86 5.01 13.06 -7.38
C ASP A 86 5.69 13.09 -5.99
N SER A 87 5.38 14.10 -5.18
CA SER A 87 5.97 14.28 -3.85
C SER A 87 5.45 13.31 -2.79
N SER A 88 4.43 12.51 -3.07
CA SER A 88 3.94 11.50 -2.14
C SER A 88 4.85 10.28 -2.07
N VAL A 89 5.70 10.06 -3.07
CA VAL A 89 6.62 8.92 -3.12
C VAL A 89 7.82 9.16 -2.21
N LEU A 90 7.88 8.42 -1.12
CA LEU A 90 9.00 8.44 -0.17
C LEU A 90 10.15 7.54 -0.64
N GLY A 91 9.80 6.35 -1.15
CA GLY A 91 10.74 5.38 -1.70
C GLY A 91 10.08 4.41 -2.65
N VAL A 92 10.89 3.80 -3.51
CA VAL A 92 10.49 2.71 -4.40
C VAL A 92 11.60 1.68 -4.46
N ASP A 93 11.21 0.42 -4.32
CA ASP A 93 12.06 -0.75 -4.45
C ASP A 93 11.50 -1.68 -5.52
N SER A 94 12.32 -2.55 -6.09
CA SER A 94 11.87 -3.59 -7.01
C SER A 94 12.55 -4.92 -6.76
N ILE A 95 11.82 -5.99 -7.01
CA ILE A 95 12.30 -7.35 -6.98
C ILE A 95 11.76 -8.12 -8.18
N PHE A 96 12.44 -9.17 -8.59
CA PHE A 96 11.94 -10.13 -9.55
C PHE A 96 11.54 -11.41 -8.82
N VAL A 97 10.38 -11.95 -9.19
CA VAL A 97 9.88 -13.25 -8.73
C VAL A 97 9.72 -14.18 -9.93
N ASN A 98 10.05 -15.46 -9.75
CA ASN A 98 9.99 -16.46 -10.82
C ASN A 98 8.75 -17.33 -10.66
N ALA A 99 8.40 -18.08 -11.70
CA ALA A 99 7.36 -19.10 -11.64
C ALA A 99 7.69 -20.20 -10.62
N ASP A 100 6.66 -20.79 -10.02
CA ASP A 100 6.77 -21.87 -9.00
C ASP A 100 7.69 -21.49 -7.82
N GLU A 101 7.61 -20.23 -7.39
CA GLU A 101 8.42 -19.68 -6.31
C GLU A 101 7.55 -19.24 -5.13
N SER A 102 8.10 -19.35 -3.92
CA SER A 102 7.51 -18.75 -2.71
C SER A 102 8.60 -18.08 -1.88
N GLY A 103 8.28 -16.95 -1.30
CA GLY A 103 9.25 -16.21 -0.52
C GLY A 103 8.65 -15.20 0.43
N THR A 104 9.54 -14.58 1.19
CA THR A 104 9.20 -13.46 2.08
C THR A 104 10.26 -12.38 1.97
N ILE A 105 9.81 -11.16 1.70
CA ILE A 105 10.64 -9.98 1.57
C ILE A 105 10.32 -9.03 2.71
N LYS A 106 11.36 -8.38 3.22
CA LYS A 106 11.23 -7.39 4.30
C LYS A 106 11.80 -6.07 3.82
N PHE A 107 11.02 -5.01 4.02
CA PHE A 107 11.45 -3.64 3.79
C PHE A 107 11.39 -2.87 5.10
N ASP A 108 12.31 -1.94 5.27
CA ASP A 108 12.21 -0.95 6.33
C ASP A 108 11.08 0.02 5.98
N ARG A 109 10.22 0.29 6.97
CA ARG A 109 9.22 1.33 6.80
C ARG A 109 9.89 2.69 6.89
N LEU A 110 9.75 3.49 5.86
CA LEU A 110 10.27 4.85 5.81
C LEU A 110 9.46 5.78 6.74
N GLU A 111 10.12 6.83 7.21
CA GLU A 111 9.47 7.89 7.98
C GLU A 111 8.31 8.50 7.18
N ASN A 112 7.17 8.70 7.84
CA ASN A 112 5.93 9.23 7.24
C ASN A 112 5.29 8.32 6.16
N ALA A 113 5.71 7.06 6.02
CA ALA A 113 5.06 6.13 5.12
C ALA A 113 3.72 5.67 5.71
N GLU A 114 2.63 6.03 5.05
CA GLU A 114 1.25 5.68 5.43
C GLU A 114 0.66 4.59 4.53
N TRP A 115 1.23 4.39 3.33
CA TRP A 115 0.73 3.46 2.34
C TRP A 115 1.86 2.69 1.68
N VAL A 116 1.54 1.47 1.26
CA VAL A 116 2.33 0.67 0.33
C VAL A 116 1.51 0.45 -0.92
N GLY A 117 2.04 0.87 -2.07
CA GLY A 117 1.53 0.51 -3.39
C GLY A 117 2.42 -0.56 -4.02
N ILE A 118 1.82 -1.62 -4.55
CA ILE A 118 2.54 -2.69 -5.24
C ILE A 118 2.02 -2.78 -6.66
N VAL A 119 2.92 -2.88 -7.63
CA VAL A 119 2.58 -3.12 -9.03
C VAL A 119 3.41 -4.26 -9.60
N ALA A 120 2.75 -5.19 -10.27
CA ALA A 120 3.34 -6.35 -10.92
C ALA A 120 3.47 -6.13 -12.42
N GLY A 121 4.69 -6.27 -12.95
CA GLY A 121 5.04 -6.05 -14.35
C GLY A 121 4.80 -7.28 -15.21
N TYR A 122 3.54 -7.63 -15.44
CA TYR A 122 3.14 -8.67 -16.39
C TYR A 122 3.34 -8.22 -17.84
N TYR A 123 3.49 -9.18 -18.74
CA TYR A 123 3.56 -8.94 -20.19
C TYR A 123 2.30 -8.24 -20.69
N ASP A 124 1.12 -8.71 -20.28
CA ASP A 124 -0.16 -8.07 -20.55
C ASP A 124 -0.70 -7.39 -19.27
N LEU A 125 -0.55 -6.08 -19.19
CA LEU A 125 -1.05 -5.28 -18.07
C LEU A 125 -2.57 -5.09 -18.08
N SER A 126 -3.26 -5.50 -19.14
CA SER A 126 -4.71 -5.38 -19.29
C SER A 126 -5.48 -6.66 -18.96
N ALA A 127 -4.78 -7.80 -18.85
CA ALA A 127 -5.41 -9.11 -18.66
C ALA A 127 -6.06 -9.26 -17.27
N GLY A 128 -5.46 -8.68 -16.23
CA GLY A 128 -5.95 -8.81 -14.86
C GLY A 128 -5.60 -7.63 -13.94
N GLN A 129 -5.89 -7.78 -12.67
CA GLN A 129 -5.51 -6.78 -11.69
C GLN A 129 -4.02 -6.94 -11.35
N VAL A 130 -3.21 -5.95 -11.69
CA VAL A 130 -1.75 -5.99 -11.51
C VAL A 130 -1.25 -5.03 -10.42
N THR A 131 -2.15 -4.34 -9.72
CA THR A 131 -1.81 -3.38 -8.66
C THR A 131 -2.53 -3.71 -7.35
N LYS A 132 -1.90 -3.40 -6.22
CA LYS A 132 -2.47 -3.49 -4.86
C LYS A 132 -2.05 -2.31 -4.01
N GLU A 133 -2.92 -1.92 -3.08
CA GLU A 133 -2.73 -0.79 -2.18
C GLU A 133 -2.99 -1.24 -0.74
N PHE A 134 -2.08 -0.91 0.17
CA PHE A 134 -2.16 -1.31 1.58
C PHE A 134 -1.92 -0.11 2.49
N GLN A 135 -2.80 0.10 3.44
CA GLN A 135 -2.58 1.10 4.47
C GLN A 135 -1.61 0.56 5.53
N ILE A 136 -0.57 1.30 5.82
CA ILE A 136 0.35 0.97 6.91
C ILE A 136 -0.35 1.26 8.25
N PRO A 137 -0.27 0.32 9.23
CA PRO A 137 -0.85 0.58 10.54
C PRO A 137 -0.29 1.86 11.18
N ALA A 138 -1.17 2.76 11.61
CA ALA A 138 -0.76 4.03 12.24
C ALA A 138 0.04 3.84 13.54
N ASN A 139 -0.11 2.68 14.21
CA ASN A 139 0.68 2.35 15.38
C ASN A 139 2.12 2.01 14.97
N SER A 140 3.10 2.79 15.42
CA SER A 140 4.52 2.64 15.13
C SER A 140 5.10 1.26 15.48
N ASN A 141 4.50 0.55 16.43
CA ASN A 141 4.94 -0.79 16.84
C ASN A 141 4.42 -1.92 15.94
N LYS A 142 3.36 -1.68 15.17
CA LYS A 142 2.81 -2.69 14.27
C LYS A 142 3.61 -2.79 12.96
N ILE A 143 3.67 -3.99 12.42
CA ILE A 143 4.27 -4.33 11.13
C ILE A 143 3.13 -4.50 10.13
N LEU A 144 3.28 -3.95 8.92
CA LEU A 144 2.42 -4.31 7.80
C LEU A 144 2.82 -5.71 7.31
N LYS A 145 1.89 -6.65 7.32
CA LYS A 145 2.07 -7.99 6.74
C LYS A 145 1.10 -8.16 5.58
N VAL A 146 1.62 -8.53 4.44
CA VAL A 146 0.88 -8.74 3.19
C VAL A 146 1.19 -10.12 2.66
N ASN A 147 0.17 -10.86 2.22
CA ASN A 147 0.36 -12.12 1.50
C ASN A 147 -0.18 -11.97 0.09
N LEU A 148 0.65 -12.27 -0.89
CA LEU A 148 0.34 -12.14 -2.31
C LEU A 148 0.37 -13.51 -2.99
N VAL A 149 -0.53 -13.70 -3.93
CA VAL A 149 -0.48 -14.76 -4.93
C VAL A 149 -0.37 -14.08 -6.30
N LEU A 150 0.65 -14.48 -7.06
CA LEU A 150 0.83 -14.07 -8.43
C LEU A 150 0.36 -15.22 -9.32
N SER A 151 -0.81 -15.03 -9.91
CA SER A 151 -1.40 -15.92 -10.90
C SER A 151 -0.80 -15.65 -12.30
N PRO A 152 -1.14 -16.39 -13.34
CA PRO A 152 -0.55 -16.21 -14.68
C PRO A 152 -0.60 -14.77 -15.21
N ASP A 153 -1.62 -13.99 -14.83
CA ASP A 153 -1.91 -12.66 -15.37
C ASP A 153 -2.37 -11.63 -14.32
N SER A 154 -2.37 -12.00 -13.03
CA SER A 154 -2.93 -11.15 -11.99
C SER A 154 -2.23 -11.27 -10.64
N LEU A 155 -2.26 -10.16 -9.89
CA LEU A 155 -1.77 -10.04 -8.53
C LEU A 155 -2.96 -10.08 -7.55
N GLN A 156 -2.97 -11.03 -6.63
CA GLN A 156 -4.03 -11.21 -5.66
C GLN A 156 -3.50 -11.06 -4.22
N GLU A 157 -4.31 -10.49 -3.35
CA GLU A 157 -4.08 -10.52 -1.90
C GLU A 157 -4.82 -11.73 -1.32
N VAL A 158 -4.18 -12.47 -0.43
CA VAL A 158 -4.80 -13.54 0.33
C VAL A 158 -4.74 -13.25 1.82
N PRO A 159 -5.79 -13.60 2.60
CA PRO A 159 -5.78 -13.38 4.05
C PRO A 159 -4.58 -14.09 4.71
N ALA A 160 -3.99 -13.46 5.72
CA ALA A 160 -3.01 -14.12 6.58
C ALA A 160 -3.71 -15.27 7.33
N LYS A 161 -3.12 -16.47 7.26
CA LYS A 161 -3.58 -17.62 8.03
C LYS A 161 -3.19 -17.49 9.49
#